data_055b007eab19c2e679c086ee73a8005c
#
_entry.id   055b007eab19c2e679c086ee73a8005c
#
_cell.length_a   1.000
_cell.length_b   1.000
_cell.length_c   1.000
_cell.angle_alpha   90.00
_cell.angle_beta   90.00
_cell.angle_gamma   90.00
#
_symmetry.space_group_name_H-M   'P 1'
#
loop_
_entity.id
_entity.type
_entity.pdbx_description
1 polymer ?
#
loop_
_entity_poly.entity_id
_entity_poly.type
_entity_poly.pdbx_seq_one_letter_code
_entity_poly.pdbx_strand_id
1 'polypeptide(L)'
;MPVILTRDGPSLGGFVCPVTIAKSELWKVGQAKPGDRIRFRPITFDDALAREKAQDLAIANLAPVVAAPSVVKPLLTPTDTVSATVIAALPPKGDRPAVAYRQAGDRYILLEYGPNELDLRYRFRVHALMEELKANPIAGILELSPGVRSLQINYDSRAIHQSALLDALLAAEERLPPVESMKVPTRVLYLPMAFEDSAT
;
A
#
# COMPACT_ATOMS: atom_id res chain seq x y z
N MET A 1 -14.10 13.18 14.78
CA MET A 1 -14.93 13.10 13.55
C MET A 1 -14.07 12.45 12.47
N PRO A 2 -14.51 11.38 11.80
CA PRO A 2 -13.75 10.79 10.71
C PRO A 2 -13.70 11.74 9.50
N VAL A 3 -12.56 11.78 8.82
CA VAL A 3 -12.35 12.56 7.59
C VAL A 3 -11.97 11.58 6.48
N ILE A 4 -12.64 11.69 5.34
CA ILE A 4 -12.32 10.91 4.15
C ILE A 4 -11.29 11.71 3.34
N LEU A 5 -10.09 11.16 3.20
CA LEU A 5 -9.07 11.72 2.31
C LEU A 5 -9.28 11.15 0.91
N THR A 6 -9.49 12.02 -0.06
CA THR A 6 -9.60 11.68 -1.47
C THR A 6 -8.23 11.73 -2.14
N ARG A 7 -8.14 11.41 -3.44
CA ARG A 7 -6.88 11.46 -4.21
C ARG A 7 -6.18 12.81 -4.17
N ASP A 8 -6.97 13.88 -4.16
CA ASP A 8 -6.48 15.26 -4.07
C ASP A 8 -6.38 15.75 -2.62
N GLY A 9 -6.31 14.81 -1.68
CA GLY A 9 -6.14 15.11 -0.27
C GLY A 9 -4.83 15.84 0.03
N PRO A 10 -4.67 16.38 1.24
CA PRO A 10 -3.48 17.15 1.58
C PRO A 10 -2.21 16.33 1.42
N SER A 11 -1.26 16.85 0.63
CA SER A 11 0.03 16.23 0.33
C SER A 11 1.02 16.25 1.50
N LEU A 12 0.70 16.96 2.57
CA LEU A 12 1.61 17.17 3.70
C LEU A 12 1.72 16.00 4.67
N GLY A 13 1.01 14.92 4.48
CA GLY A 13 1.10 13.74 5.34
C GLY A 13 0.74 13.98 6.81
N GLY A 14 1.16 13.08 7.69
CA GLY A 14 0.98 13.21 9.14
C GLY A 14 -0.39 12.78 9.68
N PHE A 15 -1.31 12.38 8.84
CA PHE A 15 -2.61 11.84 9.26
C PHE A 15 -2.51 10.34 9.55
N VAL A 16 -3.11 9.93 10.65
CA VAL A 16 -3.32 8.50 10.91
C VAL A 16 -4.44 8.02 10.00
N CYS A 17 -4.12 7.09 9.08
CA CYS A 17 -5.07 6.45 8.19
C CYS A 17 -5.34 5.01 8.67
N PRO A 18 -6.23 4.80 9.65
CA PRO A 18 -6.43 3.51 10.27
C PRO A 18 -7.16 2.50 9.38
N VAL A 19 -7.86 2.99 8.36
CA VAL A 19 -8.69 2.18 7.45
C VAL A 19 -8.72 2.79 6.07
N THR A 20 -9.03 1.98 5.06
CA THR A 20 -9.32 2.44 3.70
C THR A 20 -10.73 2.02 3.30
N ILE A 21 -11.32 2.76 2.37
CA ILE A 21 -12.61 2.40 1.79
C ILE A 21 -12.36 1.34 0.72
N ALA A 22 -13.05 0.20 0.80
CA ALA A 22 -12.95 -0.86 -0.19
C ALA A 22 -13.29 -0.36 -1.59
N LYS A 23 -12.58 -0.84 -2.60
CA LYS A 23 -12.72 -0.41 -4.01
C LYS A 23 -14.16 -0.46 -4.50
N SER A 24 -14.87 -1.54 -4.18
CA SER A 24 -16.28 -1.74 -4.53
C SER A 24 -17.24 -0.69 -3.94
N GLU A 25 -16.83 0.06 -2.91
CA GLU A 25 -17.66 1.03 -2.20
C GLU A 25 -17.33 2.49 -2.54
N LEU A 26 -16.25 2.75 -3.29
CA LEU A 26 -15.78 4.12 -3.60
C LEU A 26 -16.84 4.95 -4.34
N TRP A 27 -17.63 4.34 -5.21
CA TRP A 27 -18.67 5.04 -5.96
C TRP A 27 -19.73 5.69 -5.04
N LYS A 28 -20.00 5.11 -3.85
CA LYS A 28 -20.93 5.67 -2.86
C LYS A 28 -20.42 6.97 -2.28
N VAL A 29 -19.10 7.06 -2.07
CA VAL A 29 -18.47 8.30 -1.59
C VAL A 29 -18.63 9.42 -2.61
N GLY A 30 -18.48 9.10 -3.91
CA GLY A 30 -18.70 10.06 -4.99
C GLY A 30 -20.15 10.55 -5.14
N GLN A 31 -21.11 9.84 -4.57
CA GLN A 31 -22.53 10.24 -4.57
C GLN A 31 -22.93 10.99 -3.29
N ALA A 32 -22.08 11.02 -2.27
CA ALA A 32 -22.40 11.67 -0.99
C ALA A 32 -22.43 13.18 -1.13
N LYS A 33 -23.40 13.82 -0.49
CA LYS A 33 -23.60 15.28 -0.45
C LYS A 33 -23.73 15.79 0.98
N PRO A 34 -23.58 17.09 1.22
CA PRO A 34 -23.80 17.67 2.54
C PRO A 34 -25.17 17.30 3.11
N GLY A 35 -25.19 16.85 4.38
CA GLY A 35 -26.38 16.37 5.06
C GLY A 35 -26.57 14.85 5.04
N ASP A 36 -25.89 14.14 4.17
CA ASP A 36 -25.92 12.67 4.15
C ASP A 36 -25.24 12.09 5.38
N ARG A 37 -25.76 10.95 5.85
CA ARG A 37 -25.19 10.21 6.98
C ARG A 37 -24.45 8.97 6.46
N ILE A 38 -23.16 8.90 6.72
CA ILE A 38 -22.31 7.77 6.34
C ILE A 38 -22.06 6.90 7.57
N ARG A 39 -22.26 5.58 7.44
CA ARG A 39 -21.92 4.59 8.43
C ARG A 39 -20.88 3.63 7.87
N PHE A 40 -19.68 3.61 8.47
CA PHE A 40 -18.63 2.68 8.11
C PHE A 40 -18.86 1.33 8.78
N ARG A 41 -18.54 0.26 8.06
CA ARG A 41 -18.52 -1.12 8.56
C ARG A 41 -17.17 -1.75 8.22
N PRO A 42 -16.45 -2.31 9.18
CA PRO A 42 -15.23 -3.07 8.87
C PRO A 42 -15.59 -4.35 8.10
N ILE A 43 -14.79 -4.66 7.10
CA ILE A 43 -14.88 -5.89 6.31
C ILE A 43 -13.48 -6.50 6.18
N THR A 44 -13.41 -7.80 5.92
CA THR A 44 -12.15 -8.49 5.66
C THR A 44 -11.66 -8.20 4.23
N PHE A 45 -10.40 -8.53 3.96
CA PHE A 45 -9.86 -8.47 2.60
C PHE A 45 -10.67 -9.36 1.63
N ASP A 46 -10.97 -10.60 2.05
CA ASP A 46 -11.71 -11.55 1.21
C ASP A 46 -13.14 -11.07 0.94
N ASP A 47 -13.80 -10.45 1.92
CA ASP A 47 -15.11 -9.82 1.71
C ASP A 47 -15.03 -8.66 0.70
N ALA A 48 -13.97 -7.84 0.77
CA ALA A 48 -13.76 -6.74 -0.17
C ALA A 48 -13.56 -7.26 -1.60
N LEU A 49 -12.72 -8.28 -1.76
CA LEU A 49 -12.46 -8.93 -3.03
C LEU A 49 -13.71 -9.60 -3.62
N ALA A 50 -14.47 -10.31 -2.78
CA ALA A 50 -15.72 -10.96 -3.20
C ALA A 50 -16.76 -9.93 -3.69
N ARG A 51 -16.86 -8.78 -3.02
CA ARG A 51 -17.73 -7.66 -3.42
C ARG A 51 -17.31 -7.05 -4.75
N GLU A 52 -16.02 -6.82 -4.96
CA GLU A 52 -15.51 -6.28 -6.21
C GLU A 52 -15.81 -7.23 -7.37
N LYS A 53 -15.55 -8.53 -7.22
CA LYS A 53 -15.89 -9.55 -8.23
C LYS A 53 -17.39 -9.63 -8.52
N ALA A 54 -18.23 -9.54 -7.49
CA ALA A 54 -19.69 -9.54 -7.66
C ALA A 54 -20.16 -8.29 -8.42
N GLN A 55 -19.57 -7.14 -8.14
CA GLN A 55 -19.86 -5.89 -8.85
C GLN A 55 -19.46 -5.99 -10.32
N ASP A 56 -18.27 -6.49 -10.64
CA ASP A 56 -17.81 -6.69 -12.02
C ASP A 56 -18.75 -7.63 -12.80
N LEU A 57 -19.15 -8.73 -12.17
CA LEU A 57 -20.08 -9.69 -12.78
C LEU A 57 -21.47 -9.07 -13.02
N ALA A 58 -21.97 -8.28 -12.08
CA ALA A 58 -23.23 -7.58 -12.21
C ALA A 58 -23.19 -6.57 -13.36
N ILE A 59 -22.10 -5.82 -13.49
CA ILE A 59 -21.87 -4.87 -14.60
C ILE A 59 -21.82 -5.62 -15.93
N ALA A 60 -21.03 -6.70 -16.01
CA ALA A 60 -20.89 -7.49 -17.23
C ALA A 60 -22.22 -8.09 -17.72
N ASN A 61 -23.09 -8.47 -16.79
CA ASN A 61 -24.40 -9.05 -17.07
C ASN A 61 -25.54 -8.03 -17.11
N LEU A 62 -25.27 -6.72 -16.93
CA LEU A 62 -26.27 -5.66 -16.79
C LEU A 62 -27.34 -6.00 -15.73
N ALA A 63 -26.94 -6.66 -14.65
CA ALA A 63 -27.80 -7.14 -13.57
C ALA A 63 -27.61 -6.28 -12.31
N PRO A 64 -28.64 -6.19 -11.42
CA PRO A 64 -28.46 -5.53 -10.14
C PRO A 64 -27.39 -6.22 -9.28
N VAL A 65 -26.57 -5.45 -8.57
CA VAL A 65 -25.66 -5.99 -7.56
C VAL A 65 -26.47 -6.51 -6.39
N VAL A 66 -26.54 -7.80 -6.21
CA VAL A 66 -27.12 -8.41 -5.02
C VAL A 66 -26.08 -8.28 -3.90
N ALA A 67 -26.34 -7.39 -2.96
CA ALA A 67 -25.47 -7.23 -1.79
C ALA A 67 -25.45 -8.54 -0.99
N ALA A 68 -24.30 -9.21 -0.94
CA ALA A 68 -24.13 -10.33 -0.03
C ALA A 68 -24.41 -9.90 1.42
N PRO A 69 -25.10 -10.71 2.23
CA PRO A 69 -25.33 -10.36 3.62
C PRO A 69 -23.98 -10.19 4.33
N SER A 70 -23.73 -8.98 4.82
CA SER A 70 -22.54 -8.70 5.61
C SER A 70 -22.64 -9.44 6.93
N VAL A 71 -21.84 -10.48 7.12
CA VAL A 71 -21.56 -10.97 8.46
C VAL A 71 -20.72 -9.89 9.15
N VAL A 72 -21.36 -9.11 10.01
CA VAL A 72 -20.66 -8.14 10.84
C VAL A 72 -19.88 -8.95 11.87
N LYS A 73 -18.60 -9.21 11.62
CA LYS A 73 -17.73 -9.67 12.70
C LYS A 73 -17.63 -8.54 13.74
N PRO A 74 -17.68 -8.89 15.04
CA PRO A 74 -17.49 -7.87 16.09
C PRO A 74 -16.16 -7.14 15.83
N LEU A 75 -16.13 -5.86 16.17
CA LEU A 75 -14.93 -5.04 16.09
C LEU A 75 -13.80 -5.80 16.78
N LEU A 76 -12.67 -5.94 16.09
CA LEU A 76 -11.47 -6.60 16.62
C LEU A 76 -11.14 -6.03 18.00
N THR A 77 -10.80 -6.89 18.94
CA THR A 77 -10.29 -6.46 20.23
C THR A 77 -8.99 -5.66 20.02
N PRO A 78 -8.67 -4.66 20.85
CA PRO A 78 -7.47 -3.84 20.69
C PRO A 78 -6.16 -4.63 20.57
N THR A 79 -6.11 -5.84 21.08
CA THR A 79 -4.95 -6.74 21.04
C THR A 79 -4.73 -7.35 19.65
N ASP A 80 -5.78 -7.49 18.85
CA ASP A 80 -5.70 -8.12 17.51
C ASP A 80 -5.40 -7.10 16.41
N THR A 81 -5.59 -5.81 16.68
CA THR A 81 -5.51 -4.76 15.67
C THR A 81 -4.09 -4.46 15.20
N VAL A 82 -3.08 -4.60 16.07
CA VAL A 82 -1.68 -4.28 15.68
C VAL A 82 -1.07 -5.40 14.86
N SER A 83 -1.41 -6.66 15.12
CA SER A 83 -0.94 -7.81 14.35
C SER A 83 -1.68 -7.98 13.02
N ALA A 84 -2.95 -7.58 12.94
CA ALA A 84 -3.76 -7.74 11.73
C ALA A 84 -3.34 -6.84 10.56
N THR A 85 -2.64 -5.74 10.81
CA THR A 85 -2.13 -4.85 9.75
C THR A 85 -0.80 -5.30 9.17
N VAL A 86 0.03 -6.01 9.95
CA VAL A 86 1.28 -6.62 9.49
C VAL A 86 0.97 -8.03 9.01
N ILE A 87 1.03 -8.24 7.70
CA ILE A 87 0.72 -9.53 7.07
C ILE A 87 1.92 -10.45 6.98
N ALA A 88 3.14 -9.90 7.01
CA ALA A 88 4.39 -10.62 7.19
C ALA A 88 5.48 -9.72 7.73
N ALA A 89 6.48 -10.32 8.37
CA ALA A 89 7.69 -9.61 8.81
C ALA A 89 8.91 -10.52 8.68
N LEU A 90 10.02 -9.95 8.22
CA LEU A 90 11.32 -10.61 8.17
C LEU A 90 12.24 -9.95 9.20
N PRO A 91 12.90 -10.73 10.08
CA PRO A 91 13.90 -10.19 10.98
C PRO A 91 15.15 -9.71 10.20
N PRO A 92 15.99 -8.86 10.78
CA PRO A 92 17.26 -8.48 10.17
C PRO A 92 18.11 -9.75 9.88
N LYS A 93 18.83 -9.75 8.74
CA LYS A 93 19.69 -10.86 8.35
C LYS A 93 20.88 -10.33 7.54
N GLY A 94 22.09 -10.39 8.12
CA GLY A 94 23.26 -9.79 7.48
C GLY A 94 23.09 -8.27 7.35
N ASP A 95 23.22 -7.75 6.14
CA ASP A 95 23.00 -6.35 5.79
C ASP A 95 21.52 -6.01 5.52
N ARG A 96 20.66 -7.02 5.39
CA ARG A 96 19.22 -6.82 5.24
C ARG A 96 18.63 -6.28 6.54
N PRO A 97 18.02 -5.09 6.55
CA PRO A 97 17.26 -4.61 7.68
C PRO A 97 16.02 -5.45 7.93
N ALA A 98 15.37 -5.28 9.07
CA ALA A 98 14.02 -5.82 9.27
C ALA A 98 13.09 -5.31 8.16
N VAL A 99 12.18 -6.17 7.70
CA VAL A 99 11.20 -5.83 6.68
C VAL A 99 9.81 -6.13 7.21
N ALA A 100 8.89 -5.18 7.13
CA ALA A 100 7.49 -5.36 7.47
C ALA A 100 6.62 -5.19 6.23
N TYR A 101 5.74 -6.13 5.99
CA TYR A 101 4.70 -6.07 4.95
C TYR A 101 3.38 -5.78 5.63
N ARG A 102 2.72 -4.70 5.20
CA ARG A 102 1.46 -4.24 5.77
C ARG A 102 0.37 -4.26 4.72
N GLN A 103 -0.81 -4.69 5.11
CA GLN A 103 -1.99 -4.49 4.30
C GLN A 103 -2.37 -3.01 4.31
N ALA A 104 -2.51 -2.41 3.14
CA ALA A 104 -2.94 -1.02 2.97
C ALA A 104 -4.22 -0.98 2.12
N GLY A 105 -5.30 -1.49 2.68
CA GLY A 105 -6.57 -1.68 1.99
C GLY A 105 -6.63 -2.97 1.19
N ASP A 106 -7.50 -3.00 0.18
CA ASP A 106 -7.80 -4.18 -0.64
C ASP A 106 -6.97 -4.26 -1.95
N ARG A 107 -6.14 -3.23 -2.22
CA ARG A 107 -5.36 -3.12 -3.48
C ARG A 107 -3.92 -2.68 -3.29
N TYR A 108 -3.46 -2.55 -2.06
CA TYR A 108 -2.10 -2.11 -1.78
C TYR A 108 -1.44 -2.97 -0.71
N ILE A 109 -0.15 -3.23 -0.89
CA ILE A 109 0.76 -3.68 0.15
C ILE A 109 1.79 -2.59 0.37
N LEU A 110 1.99 -2.19 1.63
CA LEU A 110 3.07 -1.31 2.03
C LEU A 110 4.20 -2.15 2.62
N LEU A 111 5.35 -2.11 1.99
CA LEU A 111 6.59 -2.71 2.48
C LEU A 111 7.43 -1.62 3.14
N GLU A 112 7.96 -1.89 4.33
CA GLU A 112 8.79 -0.95 5.09
C GLU A 112 10.08 -1.63 5.55
N TYR A 113 11.22 -0.92 5.39
CA TYR A 113 12.54 -1.34 5.86
C TYR A 113 12.90 -0.62 7.16
N GLY A 114 13.40 -1.38 8.13
CA GLY A 114 13.96 -0.86 9.37
C GLY A 114 13.04 0.00 10.22
N PRO A 115 13.57 0.69 11.24
CA PRO A 115 12.85 1.63 12.05
C PRO A 115 12.54 2.93 11.29
N ASN A 116 11.72 3.81 11.89
CA ASN A 116 11.37 5.10 11.29
C ASN A 116 12.51 6.11 11.43
N GLU A 117 13.59 5.86 10.69
CA GLU A 117 14.81 6.67 10.66
C GLU A 117 15.15 7.03 9.22
N LEU A 118 15.83 8.16 9.05
CA LEU A 118 16.32 8.61 7.75
C LEU A 118 17.68 7.95 7.46
N ASP A 119 17.66 6.83 6.75
CA ASP A 119 18.87 6.10 6.36
C ASP A 119 18.83 5.78 4.85
N LEU A 120 19.86 6.20 4.13
CA LEU A 120 19.99 5.96 2.70
C LEU A 120 20.06 4.48 2.34
N ARG A 121 20.54 3.62 3.25
CA ARG A 121 20.57 2.16 3.03
C ARG A 121 19.16 1.62 2.78
N TYR A 122 18.15 2.13 3.50
CA TYR A 122 16.77 1.73 3.27
C TYR A 122 16.27 2.20 1.90
N ARG A 123 16.66 3.40 1.47
CA ARG A 123 16.30 3.90 0.14
C ARG A 123 16.95 3.08 -0.98
N PHE A 124 18.20 2.65 -0.81
CA PHE A 124 18.85 1.74 -1.75
C PHE A 124 18.19 0.37 -1.76
N ARG A 125 17.75 -0.13 -0.62
CA ARG A 125 17.01 -1.41 -0.56
C ARG A 125 15.67 -1.31 -1.29
N VAL A 126 14.91 -0.23 -1.11
CA VAL A 126 13.69 0.07 -1.90
C VAL A 126 13.99 0.09 -3.40
N HIS A 127 15.10 0.73 -3.79
CA HIS A 127 15.51 0.79 -5.20
C HIS A 127 15.86 -0.60 -5.75
N ALA A 128 16.61 -1.40 -5.00
CA ALA A 128 16.95 -2.77 -5.39
C ALA A 128 15.70 -3.62 -5.64
N LEU A 129 14.73 -3.56 -4.72
CA LEU A 129 13.47 -4.27 -4.88
C LEU A 129 12.69 -3.79 -6.11
N MET A 130 12.65 -2.48 -6.35
CA MET A 130 11.99 -1.96 -7.56
C MET A 130 12.63 -2.47 -8.84
N GLU A 131 13.96 -2.50 -8.91
CA GLU A 131 14.67 -3.01 -10.08
C GLU A 131 14.46 -4.52 -10.24
N GLU A 132 14.46 -5.27 -9.15
CA GLU A 132 14.13 -6.71 -9.16
C GLU A 132 12.72 -6.96 -9.70
N LEU A 133 11.73 -6.19 -9.23
CA LEU A 133 10.33 -6.32 -9.68
C LEU A 133 10.12 -5.84 -11.12
N LYS A 134 10.96 -4.94 -11.64
CA LYS A 134 10.97 -4.55 -13.05
C LYS A 134 11.62 -5.61 -13.93
N ALA A 135 12.72 -6.22 -13.46
CA ALA A 135 13.41 -7.28 -14.18
C ALA A 135 12.61 -8.59 -14.20
N ASN A 136 11.90 -8.89 -13.12
CA ASN A 136 11.06 -10.06 -12.92
C ASN A 136 9.62 -9.64 -12.58
N PRO A 137 8.83 -9.18 -13.57
CA PRO A 137 7.49 -8.66 -13.33
C PRO A 137 6.55 -9.71 -12.74
N ILE A 138 5.83 -9.34 -11.70
CA ILE A 138 4.76 -10.15 -11.11
C ILE A 138 3.44 -9.70 -11.74
N ALA A 139 2.75 -10.63 -12.41
CA ALA A 139 1.46 -10.34 -13.02
C ALA A 139 0.45 -9.87 -11.95
N GLY A 140 -0.24 -8.79 -12.24
CA GLY A 140 -1.19 -8.18 -11.29
C GLY A 140 -0.63 -6.98 -10.53
N ILE A 141 0.67 -6.73 -10.49
CA ILE A 141 1.22 -5.45 -10.02
C ILE A 141 0.90 -4.37 -11.05
N LEU A 142 0.34 -3.25 -10.59
CA LEU A 142 -0.05 -2.11 -11.42
C LEU A 142 0.94 -0.95 -11.30
N GLU A 143 1.43 -0.69 -10.08
CA GLU A 143 2.28 0.48 -9.81
C GLU A 143 3.17 0.23 -8.59
N LEU A 144 4.38 0.81 -8.64
CA LEU A 144 5.35 0.80 -7.55
C LEU A 144 5.65 2.25 -7.16
N SER A 145 5.26 2.66 -5.95
CA SER A 145 5.47 4.02 -5.45
C SER A 145 6.47 4.02 -4.30
N PRO A 146 7.72 4.48 -4.53
CA PRO A 146 8.77 4.45 -3.53
C PRO A 146 8.68 5.61 -2.54
N GLY A 147 8.81 5.31 -1.25
CA GLY A 147 9.12 6.26 -0.19
C GLY A 147 10.61 6.24 0.17
N VAL A 148 10.97 6.88 1.28
CA VAL A 148 12.35 6.91 1.77
C VAL A 148 12.82 5.52 2.21
N ARG A 149 12.03 4.85 3.05
CA ARG A 149 12.29 3.52 3.57
C ARG A 149 11.19 2.51 3.23
N SER A 150 10.27 2.88 2.35
CA SER A 150 9.09 2.07 2.05
C SER A 150 8.84 1.97 0.55
N LEU A 151 8.13 0.92 0.16
CA LEU A 151 7.60 0.73 -1.18
C LEU A 151 6.12 0.42 -1.07
N GLN A 152 5.28 1.26 -1.65
CA GLN A 152 3.87 0.97 -1.81
C GLN A 152 3.65 0.27 -3.15
N ILE A 153 3.01 -0.89 -3.09
CA ILE A 153 2.75 -1.75 -4.23
C ILE A 153 1.25 -1.76 -4.49
N ASN A 154 0.84 -1.14 -5.59
CA ASN A 154 -0.53 -1.20 -6.09
C ASN A 154 -0.69 -2.44 -6.96
N TYR A 155 -1.71 -3.24 -6.71
CA TYR A 155 -1.97 -4.46 -7.47
C TYR A 155 -3.47 -4.70 -7.72
N ASP A 156 -3.79 -5.48 -8.73
CA ASP A 156 -5.15 -5.95 -8.98
C ASP A 156 -5.42 -7.23 -8.19
N SER A 157 -6.17 -7.11 -7.11
CA SER A 157 -6.52 -8.24 -6.25
C SER A 157 -7.38 -9.31 -6.93
N ARG A 158 -7.96 -9.01 -8.08
CA ARG A 158 -8.70 -9.97 -8.91
C ARG A 158 -7.77 -10.83 -9.77
N ALA A 159 -6.62 -10.25 -10.18
CA ALA A 159 -5.61 -10.94 -10.98
C ALA A 159 -4.66 -11.78 -10.13
N ILE A 160 -4.28 -11.27 -8.94
CA ILE A 160 -3.43 -11.98 -8.00
C ILE A 160 -3.95 -11.80 -6.57
N HIS A 161 -4.13 -12.90 -5.86
CA HIS A 161 -4.53 -12.85 -4.45
C HIS A 161 -3.39 -12.31 -3.58
N GLN A 162 -3.73 -11.59 -2.49
CA GLN A 162 -2.78 -10.95 -1.60
C GLN A 162 -1.71 -11.92 -1.07
N SER A 163 -2.09 -13.15 -0.71
CA SER A 163 -1.15 -14.16 -0.22
C SER A 163 -0.12 -14.55 -1.29
N ALA A 164 -0.56 -14.80 -2.52
CA ALA A 164 0.34 -15.16 -3.61
C ALA A 164 1.29 -14.02 -3.98
N LEU A 165 0.80 -12.77 -3.95
CA LEU A 165 1.65 -11.60 -4.12
C LEU A 165 2.68 -11.50 -2.99
N LEU A 166 2.25 -11.71 -1.74
CA LEU A 166 3.15 -11.67 -0.58
C LEU A 166 4.26 -12.72 -0.70
N ASP A 167 3.93 -13.96 -1.07
CA ASP A 167 4.92 -15.03 -1.29
C ASP A 167 5.94 -14.65 -2.37
N ALA A 168 5.47 -14.07 -3.47
CA ALA A 168 6.33 -13.59 -4.55
C ALA A 168 7.25 -12.43 -4.11
N LEU A 169 6.74 -11.51 -3.29
CA LEU A 169 7.54 -10.41 -2.73
C LEU A 169 8.58 -10.90 -1.73
N LEU A 170 8.24 -11.87 -0.89
CA LEU A 170 9.20 -12.51 0.02
C LEU A 170 10.32 -13.21 -0.75
N ALA A 171 9.97 -13.93 -1.82
CA ALA A 171 10.96 -14.54 -2.71
C ALA A 171 11.82 -13.51 -3.46
N ALA A 172 11.25 -12.38 -3.87
CA ALA A 172 12.01 -11.29 -4.48
C ALA A 172 13.01 -10.68 -3.49
N GLU A 173 12.60 -10.46 -2.23
CA GLU A 173 13.46 -9.91 -1.18
C GLU A 173 14.71 -10.79 -0.92
N GLU A 174 14.58 -12.10 -0.98
CA GLU A 174 15.71 -13.03 -0.79
C GLU A 174 16.71 -13.00 -1.96
N ARG A 175 16.33 -12.52 -3.14
CA ARG A 175 17.22 -12.39 -4.31
C ARG A 175 17.99 -11.07 -4.36
N LEU A 176 17.64 -10.11 -3.51
CA LEU A 176 18.26 -8.78 -3.57
C LEU A 176 19.74 -8.84 -3.18
N PRO A 177 20.61 -8.10 -3.90
CA PRO A 177 22.03 -8.02 -3.57
C PRO A 177 22.25 -7.26 -2.25
N PRO A 178 23.39 -7.45 -1.58
CA PRO A 178 23.83 -6.62 -0.48
C PRO A 178 23.92 -5.15 -0.91
N VAL A 179 23.52 -4.22 -0.02
CA VAL A 179 23.52 -2.77 -0.33
C VAL A 179 24.93 -2.29 -0.69
N GLU A 180 25.95 -2.79 -0.01
CA GLU A 180 27.37 -2.44 -0.24
C GLU A 180 27.87 -2.85 -1.63
N SER A 181 27.26 -3.85 -2.26
CA SER A 181 27.62 -4.32 -3.61
C SER A 181 26.86 -3.60 -4.72
N MET A 182 25.87 -2.78 -4.39
CA MET A 182 25.04 -2.11 -5.37
C MET A 182 25.81 -1.02 -6.10
N LYS A 183 25.65 -0.97 -7.43
CA LYS A 183 26.13 0.11 -8.28
C LYS A 183 24.91 0.85 -8.83
N VAL A 184 24.74 2.08 -8.39
CA VAL A 184 23.61 2.92 -8.82
C VAL A 184 24.18 4.03 -9.73
N PRO A 185 23.66 4.21 -10.97
CA PRO A 185 24.06 5.32 -11.80
C PRO A 185 23.71 6.64 -11.12
N THR A 186 24.67 7.54 -11.07
CA THR A 186 24.53 8.85 -10.43
C THR A 186 24.79 9.96 -11.44
N ARG A 187 24.30 11.15 -11.12
CA ARG A 187 24.61 12.38 -11.85
C ARG A 187 24.92 13.50 -10.87
N VAL A 188 25.81 14.37 -11.26
CA VAL A 188 26.09 15.61 -10.53
C VAL A 188 25.26 16.72 -11.13
N LEU A 189 24.50 17.42 -10.30
CA LEU A 189 23.71 18.59 -10.71
C LEU A 189 24.31 19.83 -10.04
N TYR A 190 24.61 20.84 -10.86
CA TYR A 190 25.02 22.15 -10.39
C TYR A 190 23.79 23.05 -10.38
N LEU A 191 23.29 23.39 -9.19
CA LEU A 191 22.14 24.28 -9.05
C LEU A 191 22.64 25.66 -8.59
N PRO A 192 22.25 26.74 -9.26
CA PRO A 192 22.52 28.07 -8.74
C PRO A 192 21.70 28.28 -7.48
N MET A 193 22.36 28.71 -6.40
CA MET A 193 21.71 29.06 -5.13
C MET A 193 22.14 30.46 -4.74
N ALA A 194 21.19 31.27 -4.35
CA ALA A 194 21.44 32.53 -3.67
C ALA A 194 21.24 32.31 -2.17
N PHE A 195 22.25 32.71 -1.38
CA PHE A 195 22.15 32.81 0.07
C PHE A 195 21.90 34.27 0.43
N GLU A 196 21.03 34.52 1.39
CA GLU A 196 20.68 35.88 1.84
C GLU A 196 20.10 36.77 0.73
N ASP A 197 19.22 36.20 -0.08
CA ASP A 197 18.46 36.97 -1.05
C ASP A 197 17.48 37.90 -0.31
N SER A 198 17.45 39.19 -0.71
CA SER A 198 16.57 40.20 -0.13
C SER A 198 15.07 39.88 -0.29
N ALA A 199 14.70 38.90 -1.11
CA ALA A 199 13.34 38.42 -1.31
C ALA A 199 12.95 37.27 -0.36
N THR A 200 13.86 36.72 0.42
CA THR A 200 13.66 35.74 1.47
C THR A 200 13.87 36.35 2.83
#